data_fad4b7e672fafa0dc1e12094a89a9cc4
#
_entry.id   fad4b7e672fafa0dc1e12094a89a9cc4
#
_cell.length_a   1.000
_cell.length_b   1.000
_cell.length_c   1.000
_cell.angle_alpha   90.00
_cell.angle_beta   90.00
_cell.angle_gamma   90.00
#
_symmetry.space_group_name_H-M   'P 1'
#
loop_
_entity.id
_entity.type
_entity.pdbx_description
1 polymer ?
#
loop_
_entity_poly.entity_id
_entity_poly.type
_entity_poly.pdbx_seq_one_letter_code
_entity_poly.pdbx_strand_id
1 'polypeptide(L)'
;MPHFVHGRATRSWLLASAFAVALPLAAQAEPLGLPQALARAAQSDPTRPAVEARLKAADAGARQASVRQNPVVGVELEDLTGTGPYSMIDRAQATVYYQQSLDRGGKRQARTALARTEIDLVRLRYQVQVLDLFQAVELAWVEALVAEAQVRLARTRLDIAQRAQGEVDRRVKVARDPLFAGARADTQVAEARIALSQAQMAADTARRNLASHWDGDGDFDLDPAVLDDTAAAEQVAGEASEADLAVLDAERQAATARVRLEQSKAVQDPTWRAGLRYLNEGRDMAVLVGGSIPLARHDTNRGAIERAQAERTAADVDLLSGKVLRERKIARLQAGLAARASEARRIEAEVLPAAERTVALVREGFNRGGFSYLDVIEAQKVLIDARSRRLDALKAFYTDRALLARLTGRHAALIPASETVR
;
A
#
# COMPACT_ATOMS: atom_id res chain seq x y z
N MET A 1 -17.26 -54.12 -77.30
CA MET A 1 -15.83 -54.44 -77.20
C MET A 1 -15.30 -53.92 -75.83
N PRO A 2 -14.48 -54.77 -75.26
CA PRO A 2 -14.53 -55.03 -73.79
C PRO A 2 -13.46 -54.28 -73.05
N HIS A 3 -13.53 -54.26 -71.70
CA HIS A 3 -12.41 -54.63 -70.87
C HIS A 3 -12.67 -54.39 -69.40
N PHE A 4 -12.71 -55.49 -68.76
CA PHE A 4 -11.86 -55.98 -67.63
C PHE A 4 -12.02 -55.25 -66.28
N VAL A 5 -12.73 -55.97 -65.43
CA VAL A 5 -12.81 -55.91 -63.98
C VAL A 5 -11.46 -56.38 -63.35
N HIS A 6 -10.97 -55.63 -62.40
CA HIS A 6 -10.04 -56.16 -61.42
C HIS A 6 -10.46 -55.65 -60.02
N GLY A 7 -10.97 -56.59 -59.24
CA GLY A 7 -11.26 -56.39 -57.82
C GLY A 7 -9.98 -56.29 -56.99
N ARG A 8 -10.02 -55.39 -56.02
CA ARG A 8 -9.04 -55.37 -54.93
C ARG A 8 -9.79 -55.41 -53.59
N ALA A 9 -9.52 -56.47 -52.85
CA ALA A 9 -9.98 -56.71 -51.52
C ALA A 9 -9.49 -55.64 -50.53
N THR A 10 -10.39 -54.96 -49.87
CA THR A 10 -10.11 -54.05 -48.78
C THR A 10 -10.05 -54.82 -47.47
N ARG A 11 -8.85 -54.97 -46.92
CA ARG A 11 -8.62 -55.42 -45.54
C ARG A 11 -9.05 -54.35 -44.57
N SER A 12 -10.07 -54.58 -43.82
CA SER A 12 -10.56 -53.75 -42.71
C SER A 12 -9.61 -53.89 -41.54
N TRP A 13 -8.85 -52.83 -41.21
CA TRP A 13 -8.11 -52.70 -39.97
C TRP A 13 -9.02 -52.04 -38.93
N LEU A 14 -9.43 -52.80 -37.93
CA LEU A 14 -10.06 -52.31 -36.71
C LEU A 14 -8.96 -51.66 -35.85
N LEU A 15 -8.91 -50.33 -35.89
CA LEU A 15 -8.15 -49.55 -34.93
C LEU A 15 -8.98 -49.42 -33.64
N ALA A 16 -8.61 -50.19 -32.63
CA ALA A 16 -9.09 -50.04 -31.27
C ALA A 16 -8.46 -48.76 -30.66
N SER A 17 -9.21 -47.64 -30.65
CA SER A 17 -8.82 -46.43 -29.96
C SER A 17 -8.95 -46.65 -28.45
N ALA A 18 -7.88 -46.88 -27.76
CA ALA A 18 -7.80 -46.81 -26.30
C ALA A 18 -7.98 -45.34 -25.87
N PHE A 19 -9.18 -45.02 -25.40
CA PHE A 19 -9.49 -43.74 -24.76
C PHE A 19 -8.83 -43.76 -23.37
N ALA A 20 -7.62 -43.24 -23.27
CA ALA A 20 -6.97 -42.97 -21.99
C ALA A 20 -7.72 -41.84 -21.29
N VAL A 21 -8.59 -42.19 -20.35
CA VAL A 21 -9.18 -41.22 -19.42
C VAL A 21 -8.05 -40.69 -18.55
N ALA A 22 -7.47 -39.57 -18.95
CA ALA A 22 -6.62 -38.76 -18.08
C ALA A 22 -7.52 -38.20 -16.98
N LEU A 23 -7.57 -38.88 -15.85
CA LEU A 23 -8.07 -38.29 -14.61
C LEU A 23 -7.21 -37.04 -14.35
N PRO A 24 -7.81 -35.83 -14.20
CA PRO A 24 -7.03 -34.70 -13.73
C PRO A 24 -6.52 -35.08 -12.33
N LEU A 25 -5.21 -35.25 -12.18
CA LEU A 25 -4.61 -35.12 -10.86
C LEU A 25 -5.08 -33.75 -10.37
N ALA A 26 -5.90 -33.75 -9.32
CA ALA A 26 -6.19 -32.55 -8.56
C ALA A 26 -4.80 -32.06 -8.09
N ALA A 27 -4.26 -31.09 -8.80
CA ALA A 27 -3.10 -30.35 -8.34
C ALA A 27 -3.52 -29.82 -6.98
N GLN A 28 -2.94 -30.37 -5.89
CA GLN A 28 -3.08 -29.77 -4.57
C GLN A 28 -2.53 -28.38 -4.76
N ALA A 29 -3.41 -27.38 -4.68
CA ALA A 29 -3.03 -25.98 -4.80
C ALA A 29 -1.96 -25.72 -3.72
N GLU A 30 -0.76 -25.31 -4.13
CA GLU A 30 0.25 -24.91 -3.16
C GLU A 30 -0.33 -23.85 -2.24
N PRO A 31 -0.09 -23.94 -0.92
CA PRO A 31 -0.64 -22.96 0.01
C PRO A 31 -0.14 -21.57 -0.36
N LEU A 32 -1.04 -20.58 -0.25
CA LEU A 32 -0.77 -19.21 -0.63
C LEU A 32 0.37 -18.60 0.21
N GLY A 33 1.53 -18.41 -0.41
CA GLY A 33 2.66 -17.74 0.22
C GLY A 33 2.53 -16.21 0.20
N LEU A 34 3.26 -15.53 1.09
CA LEU A 34 3.30 -14.06 1.14
C LEU A 34 3.69 -13.41 -0.20
N PRO A 35 4.74 -13.88 -0.93
CA PRO A 35 5.10 -13.27 -2.21
C PRO A 35 3.97 -13.30 -3.25
N GLN A 36 3.20 -14.39 -3.27
CA GLN A 36 2.06 -14.55 -4.17
C GLN A 36 0.90 -13.62 -3.79
N ALA A 37 0.61 -13.46 -2.49
CA ALA A 37 -0.40 -12.52 -2.00
C ALA A 37 -0.06 -11.07 -2.36
N LEU A 38 1.21 -10.67 -2.15
CA LEU A 38 1.70 -9.34 -2.52
C LEU A 38 1.62 -9.10 -4.03
N ALA A 39 1.99 -10.09 -4.84
CA ALA A 39 1.92 -9.98 -6.30
C ALA A 39 0.47 -9.83 -6.79
N ARG A 40 -0.48 -10.59 -6.25
CA ARG A 40 -1.92 -10.46 -6.56
C ARG A 40 -2.43 -9.07 -6.21
N ALA A 41 -2.13 -8.56 -5.01
CA ALA A 41 -2.56 -7.24 -4.57
C ALA A 41 -1.95 -6.12 -5.43
N ALA A 42 -0.66 -6.23 -5.83
CA ALA A 42 -0.02 -5.26 -6.70
C ALA A 42 -0.65 -5.19 -8.11
N GLN A 43 -1.13 -6.33 -8.63
CA GLN A 43 -1.81 -6.39 -9.93
C GLN A 43 -3.23 -5.80 -9.88
N SER A 44 -3.91 -5.95 -8.75
CA SER A 44 -5.31 -5.53 -8.54
C SER A 44 -5.44 -4.18 -7.81
N ASP A 45 -4.35 -3.39 -7.72
CA ASP A 45 -4.38 -2.10 -7.02
C ASP A 45 -5.45 -1.16 -7.62
N PRO A 46 -6.56 -0.90 -6.91
CA PRO A 46 -7.65 -0.06 -7.41
C PRO A 46 -7.26 1.43 -7.51
N THR A 47 -6.14 1.82 -6.94
CA THR A 47 -5.67 3.22 -6.93
C THR A 47 -4.85 3.56 -8.16
N ARG A 48 -4.31 2.58 -8.87
CA ARG A 48 -3.47 2.74 -10.05
C ARG A 48 -4.06 3.66 -11.13
N PRO A 49 -5.34 3.51 -11.57
CA PRO A 49 -5.92 4.38 -12.58
C PRO A 49 -5.97 5.87 -12.13
N ALA A 50 -6.23 6.11 -10.83
CA ALA A 50 -6.25 7.46 -10.28
C ALA A 50 -4.84 8.08 -10.27
N VAL A 51 -3.80 7.30 -9.98
CA VAL A 51 -2.40 7.76 -10.02
C VAL A 51 -1.97 8.08 -11.44
N GLU A 52 -2.31 7.23 -12.41
CA GLU A 52 -2.05 7.50 -13.83
C GLU A 52 -2.72 8.80 -14.30
N ALA A 53 -3.94 9.05 -13.87
CA ALA A 53 -4.64 10.31 -14.17
C ALA A 53 -3.93 11.51 -13.50
N ARG A 54 -3.47 11.39 -12.26
CA ARG A 54 -2.70 12.44 -11.55
C ARG A 54 -1.35 12.71 -12.23
N LEU A 55 -0.66 11.69 -12.70
CA LEU A 55 0.58 11.85 -13.47
C LEU A 55 0.34 12.59 -14.77
N LYS A 56 -0.71 12.24 -15.51
CA LYS A 56 -1.11 12.95 -16.74
C LYS A 56 -1.47 14.41 -16.44
N ALA A 57 -2.16 14.68 -15.33
CA ALA A 57 -2.50 16.03 -14.92
C ALA A 57 -1.26 16.86 -14.55
N ALA A 58 -0.33 16.29 -13.77
CA ALA A 58 0.91 16.96 -13.40
C ALA A 58 1.80 17.25 -14.63
N ASP A 59 1.89 16.31 -15.57
CA ASP A 59 2.60 16.49 -16.81
C ASP A 59 1.97 17.57 -17.70
N ALA A 60 0.64 17.62 -17.80
CA ALA A 60 -0.08 18.69 -18.47
C ALA A 60 0.17 20.05 -17.78
N GLY A 61 0.21 20.07 -16.43
CA GLY A 61 0.58 21.24 -15.65
C GLY A 61 2.01 21.73 -15.96
N ALA A 62 2.96 20.82 -16.07
CA ALA A 62 4.34 21.16 -16.45
C ALA A 62 4.45 21.70 -17.88
N ARG A 63 3.70 21.14 -18.83
CA ARG A 63 3.58 21.71 -20.18
C ARG A 63 3.01 23.12 -20.14
N GLN A 64 1.92 23.34 -19.42
CA GLN A 64 1.30 24.66 -19.28
C GLN A 64 2.24 25.66 -18.61
N ALA A 65 2.98 25.26 -17.57
CA ALA A 65 3.97 26.11 -16.90
C ALA A 65 5.11 26.57 -17.84
N SER A 66 5.41 25.80 -18.88
CA SER A 66 6.47 26.10 -19.87
C SER A 66 6.04 27.08 -20.97
N VAL A 67 4.74 27.33 -21.10
CA VAL A 67 4.19 28.20 -22.17
C VAL A 67 4.53 29.65 -21.92
N ARG A 68 4.81 30.38 -23.00
CA ARG A 68 4.98 31.85 -22.97
C ARG A 68 3.61 32.53 -22.85
N GLN A 69 3.61 33.75 -22.33
CA GLN A 69 2.40 34.57 -22.31
C GLN A 69 1.96 34.90 -23.73
N ASN A 70 0.65 34.81 -23.99
CA ASN A 70 0.12 35.12 -25.31
C ASN A 70 0.26 36.63 -25.61
N PRO A 71 0.50 36.98 -26.89
CA PRO A 71 0.38 38.36 -27.34
C PRO A 71 -1.09 38.81 -27.26
N VAL A 72 -1.26 40.12 -27.21
CA VAL A 72 -2.55 40.78 -27.24
C VAL A 72 -2.63 41.61 -28.51
N VAL A 73 -3.70 41.48 -29.28
CA VAL A 73 -4.09 42.43 -30.31
C VAL A 73 -5.17 43.33 -29.75
N GLY A 74 -4.93 44.62 -29.82
CA GLY A 74 -5.87 45.60 -29.33
C GLY A 74 -6.27 46.62 -30.40
N VAL A 75 -7.46 47.19 -30.26
CA VAL A 75 -7.97 48.29 -31.07
C VAL A 75 -8.33 49.40 -30.09
N GLU A 76 -7.77 50.58 -30.34
CA GLU A 76 -8.06 51.81 -29.62
C GLU A 76 -8.68 52.80 -30.57
N LEU A 77 -9.83 53.37 -30.17
CA LEU A 77 -10.51 54.43 -30.89
C LEU A 77 -10.48 55.68 -29.99
N GLU A 78 -9.87 56.74 -30.48
CA GLU A 78 -9.61 57.96 -29.73
C GLU A 78 -10.28 59.14 -30.49
N ASP A 79 -10.59 60.20 -29.74
CA ASP A 79 -11.12 61.48 -30.31
C ASP A 79 -12.41 61.32 -31.12
N LEU A 80 -13.30 60.38 -30.73
CA LEU A 80 -14.56 60.13 -31.44
C LEU A 80 -15.56 61.26 -31.27
N THR A 81 -15.58 61.97 -30.13
CA THR A 81 -16.48 63.07 -29.80
C THR A 81 -15.87 63.89 -28.66
N GLY A 82 -16.14 65.21 -28.65
CA GLY A 82 -15.62 66.11 -27.66
C GLY A 82 -16.16 67.53 -27.83
N THR A 83 -15.43 68.54 -27.39
CA THR A 83 -15.79 69.99 -27.53
C THR A 83 -14.77 70.71 -28.39
N GLY A 84 -15.14 71.77 -29.00
CA GLY A 84 -14.31 72.60 -29.87
C GLY A 84 -13.82 71.78 -31.14
N PRO A 85 -12.53 71.72 -31.43
CA PRO A 85 -12.02 70.98 -32.60
C PRO A 85 -12.33 69.50 -32.60
N TYR A 86 -12.75 68.92 -31.45
CA TYR A 86 -13.09 67.50 -31.30
C TYR A 86 -14.61 67.27 -31.23
N SER A 87 -15.43 68.23 -31.67
CA SER A 87 -16.89 68.11 -31.58
C SER A 87 -17.54 67.14 -32.55
N MET A 88 -16.79 66.67 -33.59
CA MET A 88 -17.18 65.70 -34.61
C MET A 88 -16.11 64.66 -34.77
N ILE A 89 -16.38 63.62 -35.59
CA ILE A 89 -15.48 62.51 -35.83
C ILE A 89 -14.27 62.91 -36.75
N ASP A 90 -14.17 64.15 -37.15
CA ASP A 90 -13.14 64.61 -38.12
C ASP A 90 -11.71 64.37 -37.61
N ARG A 91 -11.52 64.40 -36.27
CA ARG A 91 -10.25 64.10 -35.60
C ARG A 91 -10.15 62.73 -35.04
N ALA A 92 -11.11 61.88 -35.31
CA ALA A 92 -11.09 60.49 -34.83
C ALA A 92 -9.85 59.76 -35.25
N GLN A 93 -9.30 58.97 -34.36
CA GLN A 93 -8.13 58.13 -34.60
C GLN A 93 -8.50 56.69 -34.29
N ALA A 94 -8.01 55.76 -35.10
CA ALA A 94 -8.15 54.31 -34.91
C ALA A 94 -6.77 53.68 -34.89
N THR A 95 -6.42 53.07 -33.80
CA THR A 95 -5.13 52.38 -33.64
C THR A 95 -5.36 50.87 -33.50
N VAL A 96 -4.72 50.07 -34.36
CA VAL A 96 -4.62 48.62 -34.19
C VAL A 96 -3.19 48.33 -33.81
N TYR A 97 -3.03 47.61 -32.68
CA TYR A 97 -1.69 47.28 -32.19
C TYR A 97 -1.56 45.82 -31.75
N TYR A 98 -0.33 45.34 -31.88
CA TYR A 98 0.15 44.06 -31.30
C TYR A 98 0.98 44.40 -30.06
N GLN A 99 0.69 43.72 -28.94
CA GLN A 99 1.43 43.88 -27.67
C GLN A 99 1.92 42.55 -27.17
N GLN A 100 3.17 42.48 -26.70
CA GLN A 100 3.78 41.30 -26.11
C GLN A 100 4.47 41.66 -24.79
N SER A 101 4.19 40.86 -23.74
CA SER A 101 4.94 40.90 -22.49
C SER A 101 6.22 40.04 -22.63
N LEU A 102 7.31 40.55 -22.09
CA LEU A 102 8.61 39.83 -22.08
C LEU A 102 8.86 39.23 -20.69
N ASP A 103 8.77 37.90 -20.61
CA ASP A 103 9.12 37.16 -19.39
C ASP A 103 10.59 37.44 -19.01
N ARG A 104 10.81 38.14 -17.91
CA ARG A 104 12.13 38.43 -17.32
C ARG A 104 12.32 37.68 -16.01
N GLY A 105 13.56 37.70 -15.49
CA GLY A 105 13.86 37.09 -14.18
C GLY A 105 13.77 35.56 -14.14
N GLY A 106 13.66 34.89 -15.30
CA GLY A 106 13.59 33.41 -15.34
C GLY A 106 12.26 32.81 -14.86
N LYS A 107 11.17 33.60 -14.83
CA LYS A 107 9.84 33.16 -14.33
C LYS A 107 9.37 31.87 -14.95
N ARG A 108 9.48 31.74 -16.27
CA ARG A 108 9.07 30.53 -17.00
C ARG A 108 9.89 29.29 -16.58
N GLN A 109 11.23 29.45 -16.47
CA GLN A 109 12.09 28.36 -16.01
C GLN A 109 11.75 27.96 -14.57
N ALA A 110 11.50 28.93 -13.68
CA ALA A 110 11.14 28.69 -12.29
C ALA A 110 9.76 27.99 -12.16
N ARG A 111 8.74 28.44 -12.96
CA ARG A 111 7.43 27.77 -13.02
C ARG A 111 7.56 26.31 -13.51
N THR A 112 8.33 26.10 -14.57
CA THR A 112 8.54 24.77 -15.15
C THR A 112 9.32 23.86 -14.19
N ALA A 113 10.31 24.40 -13.47
CA ALA A 113 11.07 23.65 -12.49
C ALA A 113 10.18 23.21 -11.32
N LEU A 114 9.34 24.10 -10.80
CA LEU A 114 8.38 23.75 -9.74
C LEU A 114 7.38 22.69 -10.21
N ALA A 115 6.80 22.85 -11.42
CA ALA A 115 5.85 21.88 -11.94
C ALA A 115 6.45 20.49 -12.18
N ARG A 116 7.75 20.40 -12.49
CA ARG A 116 8.46 19.11 -12.58
C ARG A 116 8.59 18.41 -11.23
N THR A 117 8.83 19.15 -10.16
CA THR A 117 8.87 18.54 -8.82
C THR A 117 7.51 17.97 -8.40
N GLU A 118 6.41 18.49 -8.90
CA GLU A 118 5.06 17.92 -8.68
C GLU A 118 4.91 16.55 -9.34
N ILE A 119 5.48 16.33 -10.53
CA ILE A 119 5.47 15.01 -11.18
C ILE A 119 6.24 14.00 -10.33
N ASP A 120 7.44 14.38 -9.84
CA ASP A 120 8.27 13.52 -9.01
C ASP A 120 7.57 13.18 -7.69
N LEU A 121 6.90 14.16 -7.07
CA LEU A 121 6.11 13.95 -5.86
C LEU A 121 4.97 12.95 -6.08
N VAL A 122 4.24 13.03 -7.19
CA VAL A 122 3.17 12.07 -7.50
C VAL A 122 3.73 10.66 -7.61
N ARG A 123 4.87 10.47 -8.30
CA ARG A 123 5.54 9.16 -8.44
C ARG A 123 5.99 8.59 -7.09
N LEU A 124 6.68 9.40 -6.30
CA LEU A 124 7.23 8.97 -5.01
C LEU A 124 6.11 8.65 -4.01
N ARG A 125 5.05 9.44 -3.96
CA ARG A 125 3.88 9.18 -3.12
C ARG A 125 3.18 7.88 -3.52
N TYR A 126 3.12 7.57 -4.81
CA TYR A 126 2.59 6.28 -5.27
C TYR A 126 3.45 5.11 -4.79
N GLN A 127 4.77 5.22 -4.85
CA GLN A 127 5.67 4.19 -4.32
C GLN A 127 5.42 3.94 -2.83
N VAL A 128 5.26 4.99 -2.04
CA VAL A 128 4.91 4.90 -0.62
C VAL A 128 3.54 4.22 -0.44
N GLN A 129 2.55 4.60 -1.24
CA GLN A 129 1.21 4.00 -1.19
C GLN A 129 1.21 2.50 -1.50
N VAL A 130 2.01 2.05 -2.47
CA VAL A 130 2.15 0.61 -2.78
C VAL A 130 2.85 -0.13 -1.63
N LEU A 131 3.85 0.48 -0.98
CA LEU A 131 4.48 -0.10 0.21
C LEU A 131 3.49 -0.21 1.39
N ASP A 132 2.59 0.76 1.55
CA ASP A 132 1.52 0.71 2.55
C ASP A 132 0.51 -0.40 2.23
N LEU A 133 0.17 -0.59 0.95
CA LEU A 133 -0.65 -1.72 0.50
C LEU A 133 0.03 -3.05 0.84
N PHE A 134 1.32 -3.19 0.55
CA PHE A 134 2.07 -4.42 0.87
C PHE A 134 2.09 -4.70 2.37
N GLN A 135 2.26 -3.68 3.21
CA GLN A 135 2.13 -3.83 4.66
C GLN A 135 0.74 -4.32 5.07
N ALA A 136 -0.32 -3.72 4.52
CA ALA A 136 -1.69 -4.13 4.83
C ALA A 136 -1.96 -5.59 4.43
N VAL A 137 -1.48 -6.02 3.27
CA VAL A 137 -1.58 -7.40 2.79
C VAL A 137 -0.78 -8.35 3.68
N GLU A 138 0.46 -8.00 4.06
CA GLU A 138 1.28 -8.82 4.96
C GLU A 138 0.64 -8.98 6.33
N LEU A 139 0.05 -7.91 6.90
CA LEU A 139 -0.70 -7.97 8.15
C LEU A 139 -1.95 -8.85 8.04
N ALA A 140 -2.72 -8.74 6.96
CA ALA A 140 -3.89 -9.57 6.72
C ALA A 140 -3.49 -11.06 6.52
N TRP A 141 -2.36 -11.31 5.86
CA TRP A 141 -1.82 -12.66 5.67
C TRP A 141 -1.38 -13.28 7.01
N VAL A 142 -0.70 -12.52 7.87
CA VAL A 142 -0.35 -12.96 9.24
C VAL A 142 -1.60 -13.25 10.06
N GLU A 143 -2.62 -12.38 9.98
CA GLU A 143 -3.89 -12.60 10.68
C GLU A 143 -4.56 -13.91 10.24
N ALA A 144 -4.59 -14.18 8.94
CA ALA A 144 -5.17 -15.40 8.40
C ALA A 144 -4.39 -16.65 8.82
N LEU A 145 -3.05 -16.61 8.81
CA LEU A 145 -2.20 -17.71 9.33
C LEU A 145 -2.44 -17.97 10.81
N VAL A 146 -2.53 -16.92 11.62
CA VAL A 146 -2.81 -17.04 13.06
C VAL A 146 -4.19 -17.63 13.29
N ALA A 147 -5.19 -17.22 12.53
CA ALA A 147 -6.54 -17.77 12.64
C ALA A 147 -6.59 -19.27 12.28
N GLU A 148 -5.86 -19.71 11.24
CA GLU A 148 -5.70 -21.13 10.92
C GLU A 148 -4.96 -21.91 12.03
N ALA A 149 -3.95 -21.31 12.65
CA ALA A 149 -3.29 -21.91 13.80
C ALA A 149 -4.23 -22.04 15.00
N GLN A 150 -5.10 -21.06 15.23
CA GLN A 150 -6.14 -21.13 16.27
C GLN A 150 -7.16 -22.24 16.00
N VAL A 151 -7.54 -22.48 14.74
CA VAL A 151 -8.39 -23.64 14.37
C VAL A 151 -7.69 -24.95 14.76
N ARG A 152 -6.40 -25.09 14.46
CA ARG A 152 -5.62 -26.29 14.85
C ARG A 152 -5.56 -26.45 16.36
N LEU A 153 -5.36 -25.37 17.13
CA LEU A 153 -5.36 -25.39 18.57
C LEU A 153 -6.74 -25.78 19.15
N ALA A 154 -7.82 -25.20 18.61
CA ALA A 154 -9.18 -25.52 19.02
C ALA A 154 -9.57 -26.98 18.71
N ARG A 155 -9.14 -27.56 17.58
CA ARG A 155 -9.29 -28.98 17.27
C ARG A 155 -8.56 -29.85 18.30
N THR A 156 -7.31 -29.49 18.65
CA THR A 156 -6.54 -30.19 19.68
C THR A 156 -7.26 -30.13 21.04
N ARG A 157 -7.80 -28.95 21.42
CA ARG A 157 -8.57 -28.79 22.66
C ARG A 157 -9.80 -29.70 22.67
N LEU A 158 -10.55 -29.78 21.56
CA LEU A 158 -11.71 -30.65 21.43
C LEU A 158 -11.33 -32.13 21.54
N ASP A 159 -10.27 -32.56 20.87
CA ASP A 159 -9.77 -33.96 20.95
C ASP A 159 -9.36 -34.31 22.37
N ILE A 160 -8.65 -33.42 23.07
CA ILE A 160 -8.30 -33.61 24.51
C ILE A 160 -9.54 -33.74 25.37
N ALA A 161 -10.54 -32.86 25.20
CA ALA A 161 -11.78 -32.88 25.98
C ALA A 161 -12.60 -34.18 25.74
N GLN A 162 -12.72 -34.63 24.49
CA GLN A 162 -13.39 -35.86 24.11
C GLN A 162 -12.74 -37.11 24.70
N ARG A 163 -11.41 -37.17 24.68
CA ARG A 163 -10.66 -38.28 25.31
C ARG A 163 -10.88 -38.30 26.82
N ALA A 164 -10.82 -37.16 27.50
CA ALA A 164 -11.06 -37.04 28.92
C ALA A 164 -12.51 -37.43 29.27
N GLN A 165 -13.51 -37.00 28.48
CA GLN A 165 -14.90 -37.41 28.64
C GLN A 165 -15.03 -38.95 28.61
N GLY A 166 -14.45 -39.61 27.59
CA GLY A 166 -14.49 -41.06 27.47
C GLY A 166 -13.82 -41.80 28.64
N GLU A 167 -12.79 -41.22 29.27
CA GLU A 167 -12.16 -41.76 30.47
C GLU A 167 -13.06 -41.61 31.72
N VAL A 168 -13.65 -40.43 31.90
CA VAL A 168 -14.59 -40.15 32.99
C VAL A 168 -15.85 -41.02 32.89
N ASP A 169 -16.43 -41.13 31.71
CA ASP A 169 -17.65 -41.96 31.50
C ASP A 169 -17.43 -43.41 31.88
N ARG A 170 -16.26 -43.99 31.53
CA ARG A 170 -15.90 -45.37 31.95
C ARG A 170 -15.86 -45.48 33.49
N ARG A 171 -15.29 -44.49 34.18
CA ARG A 171 -15.13 -44.52 35.65
C ARG A 171 -16.46 -44.26 36.37
N VAL A 172 -17.31 -43.41 35.85
CA VAL A 172 -18.69 -43.17 36.35
C VAL A 172 -19.53 -44.43 36.19
N LYS A 173 -19.46 -45.15 35.05
CA LYS A 173 -20.20 -46.40 34.84
C LYS A 173 -19.84 -47.50 35.83
N VAL A 174 -18.61 -47.53 36.33
CA VAL A 174 -18.16 -48.47 37.36
C VAL A 174 -18.18 -47.87 38.78
N ALA A 175 -18.91 -46.78 39.00
CA ALA A 175 -19.08 -46.08 40.27
C ALA A 175 -17.75 -45.64 40.93
N ARG A 176 -16.68 -45.42 40.16
CA ARG A 176 -15.41 -44.90 40.66
C ARG A 176 -15.39 -43.38 40.75
N ASP A 177 -16.15 -42.71 39.91
CA ASP A 177 -16.34 -41.25 39.93
C ASP A 177 -17.82 -40.88 40.06
N PRO A 178 -18.13 -39.73 40.68
CA PRO A 178 -19.51 -39.30 40.87
C PRO A 178 -20.13 -38.83 39.56
N LEU A 179 -21.47 -38.90 39.43
CA LEU A 179 -22.24 -38.52 38.24
C LEU A 179 -21.95 -37.10 37.76
N PHE A 180 -21.72 -36.17 38.67
CA PHE A 180 -21.41 -34.76 38.30
C PHE A 180 -20.08 -34.63 37.56
N ALA A 181 -19.13 -35.57 37.69
CA ALA A 181 -17.89 -35.56 36.91
C ALA A 181 -18.17 -35.80 35.40
N GLY A 182 -19.15 -36.71 35.11
CA GLY A 182 -19.62 -36.90 33.74
C GLY A 182 -20.25 -35.63 33.16
N ALA A 183 -21.20 -35.01 33.87
CA ALA A 183 -21.82 -33.75 33.43
C ALA A 183 -20.79 -32.61 33.21
N ARG A 184 -19.74 -32.55 34.04
CA ARG A 184 -18.63 -31.59 33.84
C ARG A 184 -17.82 -31.89 32.59
N ALA A 185 -17.57 -33.16 32.30
CA ALA A 185 -16.85 -33.54 31.06
C ALA A 185 -17.68 -33.22 29.82
N ASP A 186 -19.01 -33.43 29.86
CA ASP A 186 -19.92 -33.04 28.77
C ASP A 186 -19.89 -31.55 28.51
N THR A 187 -19.88 -30.72 29.58
CA THR A 187 -19.77 -29.27 29.48
C THR A 187 -18.46 -28.85 28.79
N GLN A 188 -17.34 -29.47 29.18
CA GLN A 188 -16.01 -29.17 28.58
C GLN A 188 -15.98 -29.50 27.09
N VAL A 189 -16.59 -30.61 26.66
CA VAL A 189 -16.70 -30.98 25.24
C VAL A 189 -17.59 -29.97 24.48
N ALA A 190 -18.72 -29.55 25.06
CA ALA A 190 -19.59 -28.56 24.45
C ALA A 190 -18.89 -27.20 24.27
N GLU A 191 -18.17 -26.72 25.30
CA GLU A 191 -17.35 -25.50 25.22
C GLU A 191 -16.25 -25.60 24.14
N ALA A 192 -15.57 -26.75 24.07
CA ALA A 192 -14.53 -26.97 23.07
C ALA A 192 -15.09 -27.00 21.64
N ARG A 193 -16.31 -27.53 21.42
CA ARG A 193 -17.00 -27.48 20.12
C ARG A 193 -17.36 -26.05 19.72
N ILE A 194 -17.86 -25.24 20.64
CA ILE A 194 -18.16 -23.83 20.43
C ILE A 194 -16.89 -23.08 20.05
N ALA A 195 -15.80 -23.29 20.81
CA ALA A 195 -14.51 -22.65 20.52
C ALA A 195 -13.98 -23.03 19.15
N LEU A 196 -14.10 -24.29 18.70
CA LEU A 196 -13.72 -24.71 17.36
C LEU A 196 -14.56 -24.02 16.28
N SER A 197 -15.88 -23.98 16.44
CA SER A 197 -16.78 -23.29 15.50
C SER A 197 -16.43 -21.80 15.38
N GLN A 198 -16.17 -21.12 16.49
CA GLN A 198 -15.76 -19.73 16.51
C GLN A 198 -14.40 -19.51 15.79
N ALA A 199 -13.43 -20.39 16.06
CA ALA A 199 -12.12 -20.32 15.39
C ALA A 199 -12.25 -20.52 13.88
N GLN A 200 -13.10 -21.45 13.42
CA GLN A 200 -13.36 -21.67 12.00
C GLN A 200 -13.97 -20.45 11.33
N MET A 201 -15.00 -19.84 11.94
CA MET A 201 -15.60 -18.60 11.43
C MET A 201 -14.59 -17.44 11.36
N ALA A 202 -13.71 -17.33 12.37
CA ALA A 202 -12.66 -16.33 12.39
C ALA A 202 -11.64 -16.55 11.25
N ALA A 203 -11.23 -17.80 11.00
CA ALA A 203 -10.31 -18.16 9.92
C ALA A 203 -10.94 -17.85 8.53
N ASP A 204 -12.20 -18.21 8.33
CA ASP A 204 -12.92 -17.88 7.09
C ASP A 204 -13.03 -16.38 6.87
N THR A 205 -13.25 -15.61 7.93
CA THR A 205 -13.30 -14.15 7.87
C THR A 205 -11.94 -13.55 7.55
N ALA A 206 -10.88 -14.05 8.19
CA ALA A 206 -9.51 -13.58 7.94
C ALA A 206 -9.04 -13.90 6.51
N ARG A 207 -9.38 -15.09 5.96
CA ARG A 207 -9.09 -15.41 4.54
C ARG A 207 -9.83 -14.47 3.58
N ARG A 208 -11.12 -14.20 3.82
CA ARG A 208 -11.87 -13.23 2.99
C ARG A 208 -11.31 -11.83 3.10
N ASN A 209 -10.89 -11.41 4.30
CA ASN A 209 -10.25 -10.11 4.47
C ASN A 209 -8.93 -10.03 3.69
N LEU A 210 -8.09 -11.06 3.73
CA LEU A 210 -6.89 -11.13 2.91
C LEU A 210 -7.21 -11.10 1.42
N ALA A 211 -8.18 -11.90 0.96
CA ALA A 211 -8.63 -11.97 -0.42
C ALA A 211 -9.18 -10.64 -0.96
N SER A 212 -9.79 -9.83 -0.11
CA SER A 212 -10.34 -8.51 -0.50
C SER A 212 -9.30 -7.54 -1.05
N HIS A 213 -8.02 -7.75 -0.77
CA HIS A 213 -6.95 -6.93 -1.34
C HIS A 213 -6.72 -7.14 -2.83
N TRP A 214 -7.29 -8.20 -3.43
CA TRP A 214 -7.22 -8.49 -4.87
C TRP A 214 -8.57 -8.92 -5.47
N ASP A 215 -9.67 -8.56 -4.80
CA ASP A 215 -11.04 -8.89 -5.21
C ASP A 215 -11.28 -10.41 -5.36
N GLY A 216 -10.68 -11.21 -4.46
CA GLY A 216 -10.82 -12.66 -4.40
C GLY A 216 -11.88 -13.12 -3.41
N ASP A 217 -12.27 -14.39 -3.49
CA ASP A 217 -13.29 -15.02 -2.65
C ASP A 217 -12.77 -15.66 -1.35
N GLY A 218 -11.43 -15.80 -1.21
CA GLY A 218 -10.80 -16.46 -0.06
C GLY A 218 -10.66 -17.97 -0.19
N ASP A 219 -10.89 -18.53 -1.39
CA ASP A 219 -10.69 -19.96 -1.67
C ASP A 219 -9.21 -20.26 -1.97
N PHE A 220 -8.45 -20.38 -0.91
CA PHE A 220 -7.04 -20.80 -0.91
C PHE A 220 -6.67 -21.38 0.44
N ASP A 221 -5.68 -22.24 0.43
CA ASP A 221 -5.11 -22.81 1.64
C ASP A 221 -3.93 -21.95 2.16
N LEU A 222 -3.75 -21.97 3.47
CA LEU A 222 -2.62 -21.35 4.16
C LEU A 222 -1.94 -22.38 5.04
N ASP A 223 -0.62 -22.39 5.06
CA ASP A 223 0.15 -23.25 5.98
C ASP A 223 0.61 -22.46 7.21
N PRO A 224 -0.07 -22.60 8.36
CA PRO A 224 0.34 -21.92 9.58
C PRO A 224 1.69 -22.43 10.16
N ALA A 225 2.30 -23.48 9.61
CA ALA A 225 3.64 -23.90 10.01
C ALA A 225 4.71 -22.84 9.68
N VAL A 226 4.42 -21.94 8.73
CA VAL A 226 5.27 -20.78 8.44
C VAL A 226 5.50 -19.89 9.68
N LEU A 227 4.55 -19.84 10.62
CA LEU A 227 4.70 -19.08 11.88
C LEU A 227 5.81 -19.65 12.79
N ASP A 228 6.22 -20.90 12.65
CA ASP A 228 7.24 -21.52 13.47
C ASP A 228 8.66 -21.05 13.11
N ASP A 229 8.85 -20.43 11.92
CA ASP A 229 10.13 -19.88 11.49
C ASP A 229 10.39 -18.50 12.13
N THR A 230 11.03 -18.52 13.30
CA THR A 230 11.51 -17.30 13.98
C THR A 230 12.96 -16.95 13.63
N ALA A 231 13.65 -17.75 12.81
CA ALA A 231 15.05 -17.50 12.41
C ALA A 231 15.17 -16.26 11.49
N ALA A 232 14.09 -15.88 10.82
CA ALA A 232 14.02 -14.67 10.00
C ALA A 232 14.22 -13.36 10.79
N ALA A 233 14.20 -13.40 12.14
CA ALA A 233 14.49 -12.24 12.97
C ALA A 233 15.93 -11.70 12.81
N GLU A 234 16.87 -12.58 12.55
CA GLU A 234 18.29 -12.24 12.40
C GLU A 234 18.61 -11.64 11.00
N GLN A 235 17.75 -11.90 10.00
CA GLN A 235 17.96 -11.48 8.61
C GLN A 235 17.30 -10.14 8.26
N VAL A 236 16.56 -9.52 9.17
CA VAL A 236 15.83 -8.26 8.90
C VAL A 236 16.69 -7.01 9.25
N ALA A 237 18.02 -7.15 9.24
CA ALA A 237 18.94 -6.03 9.25
C ALA A 237 18.92 -5.35 7.87
N GLY A 238 17.95 -4.50 7.62
CA GLY A 238 17.86 -3.68 6.41
C GLY A 238 18.08 -2.21 6.77
N GLU A 239 18.79 -1.49 5.91
CA GLU A 239 18.82 -0.04 5.95
C GLU A 239 17.40 0.52 5.72
N ALA A 240 17.14 1.71 6.24
CA ALA A 240 15.84 2.35 6.05
C ALA A 240 15.54 2.51 4.55
N SER A 241 14.33 2.11 4.12
CA SER A 241 13.87 2.38 2.76
C SER A 241 13.95 3.87 2.46
N GLU A 242 14.51 4.20 1.34
CA GLU A 242 14.61 5.59 0.90
C GLU A 242 13.25 6.18 0.48
N ALA A 243 12.23 5.37 0.23
CA ALA A 243 10.98 5.80 -0.39
C ALA A 243 10.27 6.95 0.38
N ASP A 244 10.07 6.81 1.70
CA ASP A 244 9.44 7.89 2.47
C ASP A 244 10.36 9.11 2.62
N LEU A 245 11.67 8.88 2.73
CA LEU A 245 12.66 9.96 2.79
C LEU A 245 12.78 10.67 1.45
N ALA A 246 12.61 9.95 0.33
CA ALA A 246 12.58 10.52 -1.00
C ALA A 246 11.38 11.46 -1.19
N VAL A 247 10.22 11.14 -0.60
CA VAL A 247 9.07 12.07 -0.60
C VAL A 247 9.41 13.36 0.13
N LEU A 248 9.96 13.27 1.35
CA LEU A 248 10.36 14.45 2.13
C LEU A 248 11.46 15.27 1.42
N ASP A 249 12.42 14.61 0.77
CA ASP A 249 13.44 15.29 -0.01
C ASP A 249 12.85 15.97 -1.26
N ALA A 250 11.90 15.34 -1.95
CA ALA A 250 11.19 15.95 -3.07
C ALA A 250 10.33 17.15 -2.63
N GLU A 251 9.70 17.09 -1.45
CA GLU A 251 8.98 18.22 -0.86
C GLU A 251 9.94 19.39 -0.54
N ARG A 252 11.12 19.10 -0.02
CA ARG A 252 12.19 20.08 0.18
C ARG A 252 12.66 20.71 -1.15
N GLN A 253 12.81 19.89 -2.19
CA GLN A 253 13.17 20.36 -3.53
C GLN A 253 12.06 21.24 -4.13
N ALA A 254 10.80 20.87 -3.95
CA ALA A 254 9.63 21.68 -4.37
C ALA A 254 9.59 23.02 -3.64
N ALA A 255 9.81 23.03 -2.32
CA ALA A 255 9.92 24.27 -1.53
C ALA A 255 11.06 25.16 -2.01
N THR A 256 12.23 24.57 -2.35
CA THR A 256 13.35 25.29 -2.93
C THR A 256 13.02 25.89 -4.31
N ALA A 257 12.32 25.14 -5.15
CA ALA A 257 11.84 25.64 -6.45
C ALA A 257 10.81 26.76 -6.29
N ARG A 258 9.95 26.68 -5.25
CA ARG A 258 8.98 27.76 -4.93
C ARG A 258 9.69 29.04 -4.53
N VAL A 259 10.75 29.00 -3.71
CA VAL A 259 11.57 30.18 -3.39
C VAL A 259 12.10 30.83 -4.65
N ARG A 260 12.63 30.06 -5.59
CA ARG A 260 13.13 30.59 -6.88
C ARG A 260 12.03 31.22 -7.72
N LEU A 261 10.83 30.61 -7.71
CA LEU A 261 9.67 31.17 -8.40
C LEU A 261 9.26 32.52 -7.78
N GLU A 262 9.16 32.62 -6.46
CA GLU A 262 8.79 33.88 -5.80
C GLU A 262 9.85 34.96 -6.01
N GLN A 263 11.15 34.61 -5.96
CA GLN A 263 12.23 35.53 -6.31
C GLN A 263 12.13 36.02 -7.76
N SER A 264 11.78 35.15 -8.71
CA SER A 264 11.64 35.52 -10.11
C SER A 264 10.46 36.50 -10.35
N LYS A 265 9.40 36.41 -9.56
CA LYS A 265 8.24 37.31 -9.61
C LYS A 265 8.56 38.73 -9.17
N ALA A 266 9.58 38.92 -8.34
CA ALA A 266 10.05 40.27 -7.96
C ALA A 266 10.59 41.07 -9.15
N VAL A 267 11.03 40.40 -10.24
CA VAL A 267 11.49 41.03 -11.46
C VAL A 267 10.27 41.42 -12.32
N GLN A 268 10.17 42.67 -12.69
CA GLN A 268 9.05 43.19 -13.48
C GLN A 268 9.20 42.80 -14.95
N ASP A 269 8.06 42.53 -15.63
CA ASP A 269 8.02 42.19 -17.05
C ASP A 269 7.68 43.46 -17.86
N PRO A 270 8.58 43.92 -18.74
CA PRO A 270 8.27 44.98 -19.66
C PRO A 270 7.35 44.46 -20.76
N THR A 271 6.51 45.33 -21.26
CA THR A 271 5.74 45.08 -22.46
C THR A 271 6.22 45.99 -23.59
N TRP A 272 6.15 45.53 -24.82
CA TRP A 272 6.32 46.31 -25.99
C TRP A 272 5.09 46.19 -26.88
N ARG A 273 4.76 47.26 -27.61
CA ARG A 273 3.67 47.29 -28.58
C ARG A 273 4.10 47.95 -29.87
N ALA A 274 3.56 47.47 -30.95
CA ALA A 274 3.71 48.07 -32.29
C ALA A 274 2.36 48.07 -32.98
N GLY A 275 2.02 49.11 -33.69
CA GLY A 275 0.72 49.24 -34.31
C GLY A 275 0.69 50.26 -35.45
N LEU A 276 -0.46 50.29 -36.09
CA LEU A 276 -0.79 51.27 -37.13
C LEU A 276 -1.94 52.14 -36.62
N ARG A 277 -1.79 53.45 -36.78
CA ARG A 277 -2.79 54.46 -36.42
C ARG A 277 -3.29 55.13 -37.70
N TYR A 278 -4.59 55.12 -37.90
CA TYR A 278 -5.30 55.92 -38.89
C TYR A 278 -5.77 57.21 -38.28
N LEU A 279 -5.47 58.34 -38.96
CA LEU A 279 -5.83 59.70 -38.59
C LEU A 279 -6.90 60.22 -39.57
N ASN A 280 -8.12 60.49 -39.11
CA ASN A 280 -9.21 60.89 -40.02
C ASN A 280 -9.02 62.28 -40.58
N GLU A 281 -8.46 63.24 -39.83
CA GLU A 281 -8.24 64.63 -40.24
C GLU A 281 -7.45 64.77 -41.54
N GLY A 282 -6.35 64.03 -41.68
CA GLY A 282 -5.49 63.99 -42.89
C GLY A 282 -5.72 62.80 -43.80
N ARG A 283 -6.54 61.82 -43.37
CA ARG A 283 -6.66 60.48 -43.98
C ARG A 283 -5.29 59.78 -44.11
N ASP A 284 -4.41 59.99 -43.11
CA ASP A 284 -3.07 59.51 -43.04
C ASP A 284 -2.91 58.28 -42.18
N MET A 285 -1.87 57.55 -42.38
CA MET A 285 -1.49 56.41 -41.54
C MET A 285 -0.14 56.67 -40.88
N ALA A 286 -0.05 56.35 -39.59
CA ALA A 286 1.17 56.46 -38.81
C ALA A 286 1.54 55.10 -38.19
N VAL A 287 2.83 54.79 -38.05
CA VAL A 287 3.33 53.66 -37.29
C VAL A 287 3.49 54.07 -35.83
N LEU A 288 3.01 53.26 -34.95
CA LEU A 288 3.16 53.43 -33.51
C LEU A 288 4.07 52.34 -32.94
N VAL A 289 5.08 52.72 -32.12
CA VAL A 289 5.90 51.85 -31.34
C VAL A 289 5.89 52.38 -29.89
N GLY A 290 5.66 51.51 -28.94
CA GLY A 290 5.62 51.91 -27.53
C GLY A 290 6.01 50.75 -26.62
N GLY A 291 6.19 51.03 -25.35
CA GLY A 291 6.48 50.03 -24.35
C GLY A 291 6.16 50.55 -22.95
N SER A 292 5.98 49.64 -22.03
CA SER A 292 5.83 49.97 -20.62
C SER A 292 6.64 49.07 -19.73
N ILE A 293 7.18 49.61 -18.66
CA ILE A 293 7.93 48.87 -17.64
C ILE A 293 7.27 49.21 -16.29
N PRO A 294 6.62 48.23 -15.62
CA PRO A 294 6.12 48.44 -14.28
C PRO A 294 7.27 48.77 -13.32
N LEU A 295 7.08 49.76 -12.48
CA LEU A 295 8.08 50.11 -11.46
C LEU A 295 7.76 49.38 -10.15
N ALA A 296 8.68 48.55 -9.67
CA ALA A 296 8.57 47.78 -8.42
C ALA A 296 8.77 48.72 -7.19
N ARG A 297 7.90 49.70 -7.01
CA ARG A 297 8.02 50.70 -5.95
C ARG A 297 7.39 50.26 -4.63
N HIS A 298 6.27 49.57 -4.67
CA HIS A 298 5.51 49.15 -3.50
C HIS A 298 5.48 47.63 -3.34
N ASP A 299 5.16 46.91 -4.40
CA ASP A 299 5.17 45.47 -4.39
C ASP A 299 6.49 44.91 -4.98
N THR A 300 7.34 44.42 -4.10
CA THR A 300 8.62 43.78 -4.43
C THR A 300 8.56 42.27 -4.18
N ASN A 301 7.37 41.71 -3.97
CA ASN A 301 7.12 40.29 -3.63
C ASN A 301 7.86 39.81 -2.36
N ARG A 302 8.29 40.73 -1.49
CA ARG A 302 9.13 40.43 -0.32
C ARG A 302 8.45 39.45 0.63
N GLY A 303 7.19 39.69 0.98
CA GLY A 303 6.43 38.83 1.90
C GLY A 303 6.24 37.41 1.37
N ALA A 304 6.02 37.24 0.05
CA ALA A 304 5.90 35.93 -0.56
C ALA A 304 7.26 35.18 -0.59
N ILE A 305 8.36 35.92 -0.79
CA ILE A 305 9.72 35.35 -0.73
C ILE A 305 10.03 34.90 0.71
N GLU A 306 9.76 35.73 1.71
CA GLU A 306 9.97 35.38 3.13
C GLU A 306 9.15 34.16 3.54
N ARG A 307 7.87 34.09 3.12
CA ARG A 307 7.01 32.92 3.34
C ARG A 307 7.61 31.66 2.69
N ALA A 308 8.00 31.72 1.43
CA ALA A 308 8.58 30.57 0.73
C ALA A 308 9.90 30.10 1.35
N GLN A 309 10.70 31.03 1.89
CA GLN A 309 11.92 30.71 2.62
C GLN A 309 11.63 30.00 3.96
N ALA A 310 10.61 30.44 4.68
CA ALA A 310 10.16 29.77 5.91
C ALA A 310 9.61 28.37 5.62
N GLU A 311 8.80 28.21 4.57
CA GLU A 311 8.30 26.91 4.11
C GLU A 311 9.44 25.95 3.72
N ARG A 312 10.49 26.47 3.06
CA ARG A 312 11.68 25.67 2.75
C ARG A 312 12.41 25.25 4.04
N THR A 313 12.59 26.16 5.00
CA THR A 313 13.22 25.82 6.29
C THR A 313 12.43 24.75 7.04
N ALA A 314 11.08 24.82 7.02
CA ALA A 314 10.22 23.77 7.57
C ALA A 314 10.48 22.43 6.89
N ALA A 315 10.52 22.37 5.56
CA ALA A 315 10.78 21.15 4.81
C ALA A 315 12.20 20.57 5.08
N ASP A 316 13.21 21.41 5.29
CA ASP A 316 14.56 20.99 5.71
C ASP A 316 14.51 20.29 7.10
N VAL A 317 13.74 20.84 8.05
CA VAL A 317 13.55 20.26 9.40
C VAL A 317 12.72 18.99 9.34
N ASP A 318 11.68 18.94 8.53
CA ASP A 318 10.82 17.75 8.34
C ASP A 318 11.64 16.56 7.82
N LEU A 319 12.53 16.79 6.87
CA LEU A 319 13.44 15.75 6.37
C LEU A 319 14.38 15.23 7.47
N LEU A 320 14.98 16.13 8.24
CA LEU A 320 15.89 15.76 9.34
C LEU A 320 15.16 15.01 10.45
N SER A 321 14.01 15.53 10.88
CA SER A 321 13.19 14.91 11.93
C SER A 321 12.64 13.56 11.46
N GLY A 322 12.22 13.46 10.19
CA GLY A 322 11.77 12.22 9.56
C GLY A 322 12.82 11.12 9.61
N LYS A 323 14.10 11.44 9.32
CA LYS A 323 15.21 10.49 9.45
C LYS A 323 15.35 9.96 10.88
N VAL A 324 15.45 10.87 11.85
CA VAL A 324 15.64 10.50 13.27
C VAL A 324 14.46 9.67 13.81
N LEU A 325 13.23 10.08 13.51
CA LEU A 325 12.03 9.36 13.96
C LEU A 325 11.95 7.95 13.35
N ARG A 326 12.34 7.82 12.09
CA ARG A 326 12.37 6.53 11.39
C ARG A 326 13.42 5.59 11.98
N GLU A 327 14.65 6.07 12.18
CA GLU A 327 15.71 5.30 12.82
C GLU A 327 15.29 4.78 14.20
N ARG A 328 14.69 5.65 15.02
CA ARG A 328 14.15 5.27 16.33
C ARG A 328 13.05 4.21 16.23
N LYS A 329 12.17 4.32 15.23
CA LYS A 329 11.09 3.34 15.01
C LYS A 329 11.65 2.00 14.58
N ILE A 330 12.63 1.98 13.68
CA ILE A 330 13.32 0.76 13.23
C ILE A 330 14.02 0.08 14.41
N ALA A 331 14.81 0.82 15.20
CA ALA A 331 15.51 0.27 16.36
C ALA A 331 14.54 -0.32 17.39
N ARG A 332 13.40 0.33 17.63
CA ARG A 332 12.36 -0.20 18.54
C ARG A 332 11.75 -1.50 18.01
N LEU A 333 11.43 -1.57 16.72
CA LEU A 333 10.86 -2.76 16.10
C LEU A 333 11.86 -3.92 16.11
N GLN A 334 13.14 -3.67 15.83
CA GLN A 334 14.20 -4.68 15.89
C GLN A 334 14.34 -5.26 17.31
N ALA A 335 14.35 -4.40 18.34
CA ALA A 335 14.37 -4.86 19.73
C ALA A 335 13.11 -5.66 20.09
N GLY A 336 11.93 -5.22 19.62
CA GLY A 336 10.66 -5.95 19.78
C GLY A 336 10.71 -7.33 19.14
N LEU A 337 11.17 -7.43 17.90
CA LEU A 337 11.31 -8.70 17.18
C LEU A 337 12.21 -9.68 17.93
N ALA A 338 13.37 -9.25 18.39
CA ALA A 338 14.29 -10.08 19.16
C ALA A 338 13.64 -10.60 20.45
N ALA A 339 12.92 -9.73 21.18
CA ALA A 339 12.22 -10.11 22.41
C ALA A 339 11.10 -11.14 22.14
N ARG A 340 10.26 -10.90 21.11
CA ARG A 340 9.15 -11.82 20.75
C ARG A 340 9.65 -13.17 20.25
N ALA A 341 10.69 -13.19 19.44
CA ALA A 341 11.32 -14.44 18.99
C ALA A 341 11.90 -15.21 20.18
N SER A 342 12.57 -14.56 21.12
CA SER A 342 13.08 -15.17 22.33
C SER A 342 11.95 -15.73 23.21
N GLU A 343 10.87 -14.98 23.41
CA GLU A 343 9.68 -15.42 24.16
C GLU A 343 9.07 -16.68 23.55
N ALA A 344 8.81 -16.67 22.23
CA ALA A 344 8.22 -17.81 21.54
C ALA A 344 9.10 -19.07 21.65
N ARG A 345 10.42 -18.93 21.45
CA ARG A 345 11.38 -20.04 21.58
C ARG A 345 11.47 -20.59 23.01
N ARG A 346 11.46 -19.72 24.02
CA ARG A 346 11.48 -20.17 25.42
C ARG A 346 10.19 -20.89 25.82
N ILE A 347 9.03 -20.41 25.36
CA ILE A 347 7.77 -21.12 25.60
C ILE A 347 7.85 -22.52 24.97
N GLU A 348 8.36 -22.64 23.76
CA GLU A 348 8.51 -23.92 23.04
C GLU A 348 9.51 -24.87 23.72
N ALA A 349 10.67 -24.35 24.13
CA ALA A 349 11.75 -25.19 24.66
C ALA A 349 11.58 -25.55 26.14
N GLU A 350 10.98 -24.68 26.95
CA GLU A 350 10.91 -24.85 28.40
C GLU A 350 9.48 -25.12 28.90
N VAL A 351 8.49 -24.29 28.46
CA VAL A 351 7.13 -24.33 29.05
C VAL A 351 6.30 -25.47 28.49
N LEU A 352 6.28 -25.64 27.15
CA LEU A 352 5.47 -26.69 26.53
C LEU A 352 5.89 -28.09 26.94
N PRO A 353 7.17 -28.49 26.96
CA PRO A 353 7.57 -29.82 27.39
C PRO A 353 7.25 -30.08 28.89
N ALA A 354 7.33 -29.05 29.73
CA ALA A 354 6.95 -29.16 31.14
C ALA A 354 5.45 -29.37 31.30
N ALA A 355 4.62 -28.59 30.59
CA ALA A 355 3.16 -28.73 30.62
C ALA A 355 2.71 -30.08 30.06
N GLU A 356 3.31 -30.56 28.96
CA GLU A 356 3.00 -31.88 28.37
C GLU A 356 3.33 -33.02 29.33
N ARG A 357 4.48 -32.97 30.03
CA ARG A 357 4.84 -33.93 31.08
C ARG A 357 3.86 -33.90 32.22
N THR A 358 3.43 -32.69 32.67
CA THR A 358 2.43 -32.54 33.73
C THR A 358 1.12 -33.19 33.35
N VAL A 359 0.62 -32.96 32.13
CA VAL A 359 -0.61 -33.59 31.62
C VAL A 359 -0.47 -35.11 31.60
N ALA A 360 0.66 -35.66 31.17
CA ALA A 360 0.89 -37.09 31.15
C ALA A 360 0.88 -37.71 32.57
N LEU A 361 1.59 -37.09 33.51
CA LEU A 361 1.66 -37.56 34.91
C LEU A 361 0.32 -37.49 35.62
N VAL A 362 -0.38 -36.39 35.47
CA VAL A 362 -1.72 -36.22 36.10
C VAL A 362 -2.72 -37.20 35.50
N ARG A 363 -2.69 -37.43 34.20
CA ARG A 363 -3.56 -38.43 33.55
C ARG A 363 -3.26 -39.83 33.98
N GLU A 364 -1.99 -40.21 34.14
CA GLU A 364 -1.60 -41.52 34.70
C GLU A 364 -2.08 -41.67 36.13
N GLY A 365 -1.88 -40.66 36.98
CA GLY A 365 -2.36 -40.65 38.38
C GLY A 365 -3.87 -40.73 38.50
N PHE A 366 -4.61 -40.02 37.60
CA PHE A 366 -6.06 -40.08 37.50
C PHE A 366 -6.52 -41.51 37.18
N ASN A 367 -5.91 -42.18 36.21
CA ASN A 367 -6.25 -43.55 35.85
C ASN A 367 -5.99 -44.53 36.98
N ARG A 368 -4.99 -44.29 37.83
CA ARG A 368 -4.67 -45.09 39.01
C ARG A 368 -5.56 -44.72 40.24
N GLY A 369 -6.33 -43.65 40.15
CA GLY A 369 -7.20 -43.19 41.23
C GLY A 369 -6.54 -42.24 42.24
N GLY A 370 -5.31 -41.78 41.98
CA GLY A 370 -4.57 -40.87 42.88
C GLY A 370 -4.87 -39.38 42.67
N PHE A 371 -5.42 -39.01 41.51
CA PHE A 371 -5.81 -37.63 41.20
C PHE A 371 -7.28 -37.54 40.82
N SER A 372 -7.86 -36.33 41.01
CA SER A 372 -9.24 -36.02 40.62
C SER A 372 -9.33 -35.63 39.14
N TYR A 373 -10.55 -35.66 38.59
CA TYR A 373 -10.78 -35.12 37.21
C TYR A 373 -10.50 -33.62 37.13
N LEU A 374 -10.63 -32.90 38.25
CA LEU A 374 -10.29 -31.47 38.28
C LEU A 374 -8.81 -31.22 38.02
N ASP A 375 -7.92 -32.06 38.56
CA ASP A 375 -6.48 -31.96 38.35
C ASP A 375 -6.14 -32.19 36.88
N VAL A 376 -6.86 -33.09 36.21
CA VAL A 376 -6.70 -33.33 34.76
C VAL A 376 -7.10 -32.09 33.96
N ILE A 377 -8.25 -31.48 34.26
CA ILE A 377 -8.70 -30.24 33.58
C ILE A 377 -7.69 -29.13 33.80
N GLU A 378 -7.19 -28.91 34.99
CA GLU A 378 -6.24 -27.85 35.30
C GLU A 378 -4.90 -28.04 34.52
N ALA A 379 -4.36 -29.25 34.51
CA ALA A 379 -3.16 -29.55 33.74
C ALA A 379 -3.36 -29.32 32.21
N GLN A 380 -4.50 -29.76 31.67
CA GLN A 380 -4.86 -29.55 30.28
C GLN A 380 -5.02 -28.05 29.92
N LYS A 381 -5.64 -27.27 30.81
CA LYS A 381 -5.77 -25.84 30.66
C LYS A 381 -4.42 -25.15 30.58
N VAL A 382 -3.49 -25.47 31.51
CA VAL A 382 -2.14 -24.93 31.51
C VAL A 382 -1.42 -25.19 30.16
N LEU A 383 -1.57 -26.41 29.59
CA LEU A 383 -0.98 -26.74 28.31
C LEU A 383 -1.61 -25.92 27.17
N ILE A 384 -2.94 -25.79 27.11
CA ILE A 384 -3.61 -25.01 26.07
C ILE A 384 -3.26 -23.52 26.19
N ASP A 385 -3.21 -22.98 27.40
CA ASP A 385 -2.82 -21.59 27.66
C ASP A 385 -1.37 -21.31 27.24
N ALA A 386 -0.46 -22.28 27.45
CA ALA A 386 0.93 -22.17 27.02
C ALA A 386 1.03 -22.13 25.47
N ARG A 387 0.27 -22.98 24.77
CA ARG A 387 0.21 -22.98 23.29
C ARG A 387 -0.39 -21.70 22.76
N SER A 388 -1.45 -21.15 23.39
CA SER A 388 -2.04 -19.86 23.03
C SER A 388 -1.03 -18.73 23.18
N ARG A 389 -0.32 -18.66 24.33
CA ARG A 389 0.72 -17.64 24.56
C ARG A 389 1.85 -17.69 23.54
N ARG A 390 2.28 -18.89 23.11
CA ARG A 390 3.27 -19.02 22.03
C ARG A 390 2.73 -18.43 20.74
N LEU A 391 1.48 -18.74 20.37
CA LEU A 391 0.85 -18.21 19.17
C LEU A 391 0.71 -16.68 19.21
N ASP A 392 0.37 -16.12 20.37
CA ASP A 392 0.29 -14.67 20.55
C ASP A 392 1.66 -13.99 20.41
N ALA A 393 2.72 -14.61 20.95
CA ALA A 393 4.09 -14.13 20.75
C ALA A 393 4.52 -14.18 19.27
N LEU A 394 4.16 -15.26 18.55
CA LEU A 394 4.41 -15.38 17.11
C LEU A 394 3.61 -14.36 16.30
N LYS A 395 2.33 -14.12 16.62
CA LYS A 395 1.51 -13.07 16.03
C LYS A 395 2.19 -11.70 16.18
N ALA A 396 2.61 -11.36 17.38
CA ALA A 396 3.28 -10.10 17.64
C ALA A 396 4.61 -9.98 16.88
N PHE A 397 5.40 -11.06 16.82
CA PHE A 397 6.64 -11.12 16.04
C PHE A 397 6.40 -10.85 14.56
N TYR A 398 5.47 -11.53 13.91
CA TYR A 398 5.18 -11.34 12.49
C TYR A 398 4.55 -9.98 12.19
N THR A 399 3.75 -9.43 13.12
CA THR A 399 3.23 -8.06 13.02
C THR A 399 4.35 -7.03 13.03
N ASP A 400 5.29 -7.11 13.98
CA ASP A 400 6.44 -6.22 14.06
C ASP A 400 7.34 -6.38 12.83
N ARG A 401 7.47 -7.61 12.29
CA ARG A 401 8.22 -7.90 11.06
C ARG A 401 7.59 -7.21 9.83
N ALA A 402 6.28 -7.26 9.68
CA ALA A 402 5.57 -6.58 8.59
C ALA A 402 5.77 -5.06 8.66
N LEU A 403 5.70 -4.47 9.87
CA LEU A 403 5.96 -3.05 10.09
C LEU A 403 7.41 -2.69 9.73
N LEU A 404 8.37 -3.54 10.11
CA LEU A 404 9.78 -3.33 9.79
C LEU A 404 10.04 -3.49 8.28
N ALA A 405 9.45 -4.49 7.63
CA ALA A 405 9.53 -4.70 6.18
C ALA A 405 9.06 -3.48 5.40
N ARG A 406 7.96 -2.83 5.84
CA ARG A 406 7.47 -1.57 5.26
C ARG A 406 8.49 -0.44 5.41
N LEU A 407 9.10 -0.28 6.61
CA LEU A 407 10.06 0.79 6.88
C LEU A 407 11.39 0.58 6.18
N THR A 408 11.81 -0.65 5.97
CA THR A 408 13.05 -0.99 5.26
C THR A 408 12.87 -1.16 3.76
N GLY A 409 11.62 -1.10 3.25
CA GLY A 409 11.32 -1.27 1.83
C GLY A 409 11.64 -2.67 1.30
N ARG A 410 11.57 -3.69 2.14
CA ARG A 410 11.88 -5.09 1.77
C ARG A 410 11.17 -5.55 0.50
N HIS A 411 9.96 -5.07 0.28
CA HIS A 411 9.12 -5.42 -0.88
C HIS A 411 9.19 -4.39 -2.02
N ALA A 412 10.10 -3.40 -1.95
CA ALA A 412 10.19 -2.35 -2.97
C ALA A 412 10.45 -2.89 -4.40
N ALA A 413 11.13 -4.04 -4.53
CA ALA A 413 11.37 -4.68 -5.82
C ALA A 413 10.09 -5.23 -6.49
N LEU A 414 9.00 -5.40 -5.72
CA LEU A 414 7.71 -5.85 -6.23
C LEU A 414 6.81 -4.69 -6.70
N ILE A 415 7.24 -3.44 -6.50
CA ILE A 415 6.49 -2.27 -6.98
C ILE A 415 6.47 -2.35 -8.52
N PRO A 416 5.29 -2.38 -9.16
CA PRO A 416 5.22 -2.37 -10.61
C PRO A 416 5.97 -1.16 -11.15
N ALA A 417 6.91 -1.38 -12.07
CA ALA A 417 7.52 -0.27 -12.78
C ALA A 417 6.39 0.52 -13.43
N SER A 418 6.20 1.78 -12.99
CA SER A 418 5.29 2.67 -13.71
C SER A 418 5.83 2.73 -15.14
N GLU A 419 5.11 2.13 -16.08
CA GLU A 419 5.41 2.30 -17.50
C GLU A 419 5.53 3.79 -17.72
N THR A 420 6.73 4.21 -18.01
CA THR A 420 7.06 5.57 -18.39
C THR A 420 6.09 5.94 -19.50
N VAL A 421 5.13 6.79 -19.16
CA VAL A 421 4.40 7.55 -20.18
C VAL A 421 5.49 8.32 -20.93
N ARG A 422 5.87 7.78 -22.09
CA ARG A 422 6.75 8.43 -23.07
C ARG A 422 6.04 9.62 -23.72
#